data_771d8c3f89db3109153a8284785731c2
#
_entry.id   771d8c3f89db3109153a8284785731c2
#
_cell.length_a   1.000
_cell.length_b   1.000
_cell.length_c   1.000
_cell.angle_alpha   90.00
_cell.angle_beta   90.00
_cell.angle_gamma   90.00
#
_symmetry.space_group_name_H-M   'P 1'
#
loop_
_entity.id
_entity.type
_entity.pdbx_description
1 polymer ?
#
loop_
_entity_poly.entity_id
_entity_poly.type
_entity_poly.pdbx_seq_one_letter_code
_entity_poly.pdbx_strand_id
1 'polypeptide(L)'
;MNAKVQIQLQEQLAPFYNATNYLNAYKIAYETATQLRTLLNQISKSAIFVKTYAEEHNLDNSIFIEVENLIVISLQLSNSYADTCNAVIKRHRKVPHDQYDAGDLNEAYALAHEYTNWLETLISKIRIEVKLIKEAVKDVIHSAVFATLENLINIAEYFAEINVNTFSIESEKYEAEFEVSKNG
;
A
#
# COMPACT_ATOMS: atom_id res chain seq x y z
N MET A 1 51.56 -39.86 10.88
CA MET A 1 50.34 -39.42 11.60
C MET A 1 49.74 -38.29 10.82
N ASN A 2 48.70 -38.56 9.99
CA ASN A 2 48.02 -37.55 9.19
C ASN A 2 46.79 -37.09 9.94
N ALA A 3 46.86 -35.89 10.49
CA ALA A 3 45.70 -35.20 11.02
C ALA A 3 44.79 -34.83 9.83
N LYS A 4 43.71 -35.57 9.63
CA LYS A 4 42.58 -35.14 8.79
C LYS A 4 41.98 -33.91 9.48
N VAL A 5 42.21 -32.74 8.95
CA VAL A 5 41.42 -31.55 9.21
C VAL A 5 40.07 -31.82 8.59
N GLN A 6 39.11 -32.26 9.38
CA GLN A 6 37.71 -32.22 9.03
C GLN A 6 37.31 -30.73 9.03
N ILE A 7 37.35 -30.13 7.85
CA ILE A 7 36.59 -28.90 7.60
C ILE A 7 35.13 -29.35 7.61
N GLN A 8 34.46 -29.21 8.74
CA GLN A 8 33.00 -29.18 8.76
C GLN A 8 32.61 -27.91 8.00
N LEU A 9 32.30 -28.07 6.73
CA LEU A 9 31.39 -27.16 6.05
C LEU A 9 30.11 -27.19 6.86
N GLN A 10 29.91 -26.21 7.73
CA GLN A 10 28.58 -25.85 8.20
C GLN A 10 27.85 -25.45 6.91
N GLU A 11 27.07 -26.38 6.35
CA GLU A 11 25.99 -26.02 5.46
C GLU A 11 25.21 -24.95 6.22
N GLN A 12 25.34 -23.69 5.82
CA GLN A 12 24.44 -22.65 6.28
C GLN A 12 23.07 -23.01 5.71
N LEU A 13 22.33 -23.80 6.46
CA LEU A 13 20.93 -24.07 6.17
C LEU A 13 20.25 -22.72 6.05
N ALA A 14 19.67 -22.47 4.88
CA ALA A 14 18.86 -21.27 4.67
C ALA A 14 17.86 -21.13 5.84
N PRO A 15 17.70 -19.92 6.40
CA PRO A 15 16.76 -19.72 7.49
C PRO A 15 15.34 -20.08 7.02
N PHE A 16 14.69 -20.97 7.75
CA PHE A 16 13.27 -21.26 7.53
C PHE A 16 12.42 -20.41 8.44
N TYR A 17 11.38 -19.85 7.88
CA TYR A 17 10.40 -19.04 8.59
C TYR A 17 9.15 -19.84 8.89
N ASN A 18 8.54 -19.59 10.02
CA ASN A 18 7.29 -20.26 10.37
C ASN A 18 6.07 -19.55 9.72
N ALA A 19 4.94 -20.25 9.71
CA ALA A 19 3.69 -19.71 9.16
C ALA A 19 3.28 -18.35 9.77
N THR A 20 3.71 -18.04 10.99
CA THR A 20 3.41 -16.79 11.66
C THR A 20 4.12 -15.60 10.96
N ASN A 21 5.40 -15.76 10.58
CA ASN A 21 6.16 -14.75 9.87
C ASN A 21 5.49 -14.43 8.51
N TYR A 22 5.20 -15.46 7.73
CA TYR A 22 4.53 -15.34 6.44
C TYR A 22 3.15 -14.68 6.56
N LEU A 23 2.32 -15.16 7.47
CA LEU A 23 0.99 -14.59 7.71
C LEU A 23 1.04 -13.16 8.25
N ASN A 24 2.07 -12.79 9.00
CA ASN A 24 2.22 -11.41 9.47
C ASN A 24 2.48 -10.43 8.33
N ALA A 25 3.28 -10.80 7.31
CA ALA A 25 3.44 -9.97 6.12
C ALA A 25 2.09 -9.65 5.46
N TYR A 26 1.27 -10.68 5.20
CA TYR A 26 -0.06 -10.48 4.62
C TYR A 26 -1.05 -9.75 5.54
N LYS A 27 -0.94 -9.91 6.87
CA LYS A 27 -1.78 -9.15 7.81
C LYS A 27 -1.46 -7.66 7.79
N ILE A 28 -0.17 -7.30 7.82
CA ILE A 28 0.26 -5.89 7.75
C ILE A 28 -0.20 -5.30 6.42
N ALA A 29 -0.01 -6.00 5.31
CA ALA A 29 -0.49 -5.58 3.99
C ALA A 29 -2.02 -5.40 3.94
N TYR A 30 -2.79 -6.32 4.51
CA TYR A 30 -4.24 -6.22 4.62
C TYR A 30 -4.68 -5.02 5.46
N GLU A 31 -4.04 -4.78 6.60
CA GLU A 31 -4.33 -3.65 7.48
C GLU A 31 -4.01 -2.33 6.78
N THR A 32 -2.87 -2.23 6.09
CA THR A 32 -2.49 -1.05 5.29
C THR A 32 -3.53 -0.76 4.21
N ALA A 33 -3.90 -1.76 3.41
CA ALA A 33 -4.92 -1.59 2.37
C ALA A 33 -6.27 -1.15 2.95
N THR A 34 -6.68 -1.72 4.09
CA THR A 34 -7.95 -1.37 4.76
C THR A 34 -7.95 0.05 5.33
N GLN A 35 -6.81 0.50 5.87
CA GLN A 35 -6.66 1.87 6.40
C GLN A 35 -6.66 2.89 5.26
N LEU A 36 -5.92 2.63 4.16
CA LEU A 36 -5.95 3.47 2.95
C LEU A 36 -7.35 3.54 2.35
N ARG A 37 -8.07 2.42 2.27
CA ARG A 37 -9.48 2.41 1.85
C ARG A 37 -10.35 3.31 2.72
N THR A 38 -10.13 3.30 4.04
CA THR A 38 -10.89 4.14 4.97
C THR A 38 -10.61 5.62 4.71
N LEU A 39 -9.35 6.01 4.52
CA LEU A 39 -8.97 7.37 4.17
C LEU A 39 -9.54 7.79 2.82
N LEU A 40 -9.45 6.94 1.79
CA LEU A 40 -10.02 7.19 0.47
C LEU A 40 -11.54 7.40 0.51
N ASN A 41 -12.27 6.66 1.36
CA ASN A 41 -13.70 6.88 1.57
C ASN A 41 -13.99 8.25 2.23
N GLN A 42 -13.15 8.72 3.13
CA GLN A 42 -13.28 10.06 3.70
C GLN A 42 -12.93 11.15 2.68
N ILE A 43 -11.90 10.94 1.87
CA ILE A 43 -11.54 11.82 0.74
C ILE A 43 -12.72 11.91 -0.23
N SER A 44 -13.34 10.78 -0.60
CA SER A 44 -14.53 10.75 -1.47
C SER A 44 -15.67 11.60 -0.92
N LYS A 45 -16.01 11.42 0.35
CA LYS A 45 -17.07 12.22 1.00
C LYS A 45 -16.75 13.71 1.01
N SER A 46 -15.49 14.07 1.29
CA SER A 46 -15.05 15.44 1.31
C SER A 46 -15.03 16.07 -0.10
N ALA A 47 -14.65 15.29 -1.13
CA ALA A 47 -14.71 15.72 -2.52
C ALA A 47 -16.15 15.98 -2.97
N ILE A 48 -17.09 15.11 -2.61
CA ILE A 48 -18.53 15.30 -2.87
C ILE A 48 -19.02 16.58 -2.19
N PHE A 49 -18.63 16.85 -0.95
CA PHE A 49 -18.99 18.09 -0.26
C PHE A 49 -18.51 19.33 -1.02
N VAL A 50 -17.23 19.35 -1.46
CA VAL A 50 -16.68 20.47 -2.22
C VAL A 50 -17.40 20.65 -3.56
N LYS A 51 -17.69 19.53 -4.26
CA LYS A 51 -18.44 19.53 -5.51
C LYS A 51 -19.85 20.11 -5.32
N THR A 52 -20.59 19.65 -4.32
CA THR A 52 -21.94 20.17 -4.00
C THR A 52 -21.89 21.66 -3.70
N TYR A 53 -20.89 22.10 -2.93
CA TYR A 53 -20.69 23.52 -2.66
C TYR A 53 -20.41 24.33 -3.95
N ALA A 54 -19.66 23.77 -4.90
CA ALA A 54 -19.41 24.38 -6.20
C ALA A 54 -20.69 24.49 -7.05
N GLU A 55 -21.53 23.44 -7.05
CA GLU A 55 -22.85 23.45 -7.70
C GLU A 55 -23.76 24.55 -7.19
N GLU A 56 -23.83 24.74 -5.87
CA GLU A 56 -24.60 25.81 -5.22
C GLU A 56 -24.14 27.22 -5.66
N HIS A 57 -22.89 27.33 -6.12
CA HIS A 57 -22.31 28.57 -6.63
C HIS A 57 -22.28 28.63 -8.17
N ASN A 58 -23.08 27.78 -8.86
CA ASN A 58 -23.23 27.73 -10.32
C ASN A 58 -21.93 27.41 -11.08
N LEU A 59 -21.00 26.67 -10.49
CA LEU A 59 -19.81 26.18 -11.17
C LEU A 59 -20.11 24.87 -11.92
N ASP A 60 -19.40 24.67 -13.03
CA ASP A 60 -19.52 23.45 -13.82
C ASP A 60 -18.90 22.26 -13.08
N ASN A 61 -19.69 21.22 -12.87
CA ASN A 61 -19.27 19.99 -12.20
C ASN A 61 -18.26 19.15 -12.98
N SER A 62 -18.10 19.39 -14.26
CA SER A 62 -17.16 18.65 -15.11
C SER A 62 -15.72 18.72 -14.60
N ILE A 63 -15.37 19.79 -13.86
CA ILE A 63 -14.04 19.96 -13.25
C ILE A 63 -13.72 18.91 -12.18
N PHE A 64 -14.72 18.20 -11.60
CA PHE A 64 -14.52 17.17 -10.57
C PHE A 64 -14.42 15.75 -11.13
N ILE A 65 -14.70 15.53 -12.41
CA ILE A 65 -14.79 14.19 -13.02
C ILE A 65 -13.49 13.41 -12.82
N GLU A 66 -12.33 14.04 -13.05
CA GLU A 66 -11.04 13.36 -12.92
C GLU A 66 -10.74 12.94 -11.47
N VAL A 67 -11.01 13.82 -10.51
CA VAL A 67 -10.85 13.50 -9.07
C VAL A 67 -11.76 12.34 -8.67
N GLU A 68 -13.02 12.35 -9.11
CA GLU A 68 -13.98 11.28 -8.84
C GLU A 68 -13.51 9.94 -9.41
N ASN A 69 -13.03 9.93 -10.66
CA ASN A 69 -12.48 8.73 -11.31
C ASN A 69 -11.25 8.20 -10.57
N LEU A 70 -10.30 9.05 -10.21
CA LEU A 70 -9.10 8.65 -9.47
C LEU A 70 -9.45 8.07 -8.10
N ILE A 71 -10.42 8.64 -7.38
CA ILE A 71 -10.91 8.11 -6.11
C ILE A 71 -11.53 6.72 -6.29
N VAL A 72 -12.38 6.53 -7.31
CA VAL A 72 -13.02 5.24 -7.61
C VAL A 72 -11.96 4.17 -7.93
N ILE A 73 -10.99 4.47 -8.78
CA ILE A 73 -9.90 3.55 -9.12
C ILE A 73 -9.09 3.18 -7.86
N SER A 74 -8.75 4.17 -7.03
CA SER A 74 -8.00 3.95 -5.77
C SER A 74 -8.77 3.05 -4.79
N LEU A 75 -10.08 3.25 -4.67
CA LEU A 75 -10.96 2.41 -3.83
C LEU A 75 -11.05 0.98 -4.37
N GLN A 76 -11.18 0.79 -5.68
CA GLN A 76 -11.20 -0.53 -6.30
C GLN A 76 -9.88 -1.27 -6.09
N LEU A 77 -8.74 -0.58 -6.28
CA LEU A 77 -7.42 -1.15 -6.08
C LEU A 77 -7.21 -1.57 -4.62
N SER A 78 -7.55 -0.71 -3.65
CA SER A 78 -7.39 -1.03 -2.23
C SER A 78 -8.30 -2.18 -1.78
N ASN A 79 -9.52 -2.28 -2.32
CA ASN A 79 -10.42 -3.40 -2.06
C ASN A 79 -9.86 -4.71 -2.62
N SER A 80 -9.46 -4.72 -3.89
CA SER A 80 -8.90 -5.90 -4.56
C SER A 80 -7.68 -6.43 -3.82
N TYR A 81 -6.80 -5.54 -3.38
CA TYR A 81 -5.61 -5.93 -2.65
C TYR A 81 -5.93 -6.48 -1.24
N ALA A 82 -6.82 -5.82 -0.49
CA ALA A 82 -7.28 -6.32 0.79
C ALA A 82 -7.91 -7.72 0.66
N ASP A 83 -8.72 -7.96 -0.38
CA ASP A 83 -9.34 -9.26 -0.65
C ASP A 83 -8.28 -10.33 -0.97
N THR A 84 -7.25 -9.99 -1.75
CA THR A 84 -6.12 -10.87 -2.06
C THR A 84 -5.39 -11.28 -0.78
N CYS A 85 -5.01 -10.34 0.07
CA CYS A 85 -4.35 -10.62 1.34
C CYS A 85 -5.22 -11.50 2.26
N ASN A 86 -6.50 -11.18 2.37
CA ASN A 86 -7.45 -11.95 3.19
C ASN A 86 -7.64 -13.38 2.67
N ALA A 87 -7.64 -13.58 1.35
CA ALA A 87 -7.71 -14.91 0.75
C ALA A 87 -6.50 -15.77 1.12
N VAL A 88 -5.28 -15.20 1.07
CA VAL A 88 -4.05 -15.89 1.51
C VAL A 88 -4.14 -16.24 2.99
N ILE A 89 -4.48 -15.28 3.86
CA ILE A 89 -4.63 -15.50 5.31
C ILE A 89 -5.62 -16.63 5.60
N LYS A 90 -6.78 -16.65 4.93
CA LYS A 90 -7.81 -17.69 5.12
C LYS A 90 -7.35 -19.06 4.64
N ARG A 91 -6.61 -19.13 3.51
CA ARG A 91 -6.08 -20.37 2.95
C ARG A 91 -5.10 -21.01 3.92
N HIS A 92 -4.13 -20.25 4.41
CA HIS A 92 -3.10 -20.75 5.31
C HIS A 92 -3.62 -21.15 6.68
N ARG A 93 -4.71 -20.57 7.18
CA ARG A 93 -5.38 -21.06 8.39
C ARG A 93 -5.97 -22.46 8.24
N LYS A 94 -6.33 -22.88 7.01
CA LYS A 94 -6.94 -24.18 6.74
C LYS A 94 -5.90 -25.26 6.43
N VAL A 95 -4.80 -24.88 5.81
CA VAL A 95 -3.73 -25.80 5.39
C VAL A 95 -2.40 -25.11 5.74
N PRO A 96 -1.94 -25.21 7.00
CA PRO A 96 -0.66 -24.63 7.37
C PRO A 96 0.47 -25.36 6.64
N HIS A 97 1.31 -24.62 5.94
CA HIS A 97 2.65 -25.07 5.58
C HIS A 97 3.57 -24.81 6.77
N ASP A 98 4.43 -25.77 7.10
CA ASP A 98 5.25 -25.67 8.29
C ASP A 98 6.54 -24.86 8.08
N GLN A 99 6.94 -24.64 6.81
CA GLN A 99 8.20 -23.98 6.49
C GLN A 99 8.04 -23.07 5.28
N TYR A 100 8.58 -21.86 5.40
CA TYR A 100 8.69 -20.85 4.37
C TYR A 100 10.16 -20.44 4.27
N ASP A 101 10.62 -20.10 3.07
CA ASP A 101 11.95 -19.54 2.89
C ASP A 101 11.92 -18.00 2.79
N ALA A 102 13.09 -17.39 2.62
CA ALA A 102 13.20 -15.95 2.46
C ALA A 102 12.55 -15.47 1.14
N GLY A 103 12.50 -16.32 0.11
CA GLY A 103 11.83 -16.02 -1.15
C GLY A 103 10.33 -15.85 -1.00
N ASP A 104 9.67 -16.71 -0.20
CA ASP A 104 8.24 -16.59 0.11
C ASP A 104 7.91 -15.26 0.82
N LEU A 105 8.78 -14.85 1.75
CA LEU A 105 8.62 -13.58 2.48
C LEU A 105 8.92 -12.37 1.60
N ASN A 106 9.96 -12.46 0.75
CA ASN A 106 10.25 -11.43 -0.24
C ASN A 106 9.05 -11.23 -1.17
N GLU A 107 8.46 -12.31 -1.73
CA GLU A 107 7.29 -12.22 -2.60
C GLU A 107 6.11 -11.52 -1.90
N ALA A 108 5.84 -11.84 -0.64
CA ALA A 108 4.77 -11.21 0.13
C ALA A 108 4.98 -9.71 0.32
N TYR A 109 6.20 -9.29 0.68
CA TYR A 109 6.53 -7.88 0.90
C TYR A 109 6.69 -7.10 -0.42
N ALA A 110 7.23 -7.70 -1.47
CA ALA A 110 7.32 -7.10 -2.81
C ALA A 110 5.91 -6.80 -3.36
N LEU A 111 4.98 -7.73 -3.21
CA LEU A 111 3.58 -7.53 -3.59
C LEU A 111 2.94 -6.39 -2.78
N ALA A 112 3.19 -6.34 -1.46
CA ALA A 112 2.70 -5.26 -0.60
C ALA A 112 3.27 -3.89 -1.01
N HIS A 113 4.57 -3.84 -1.33
CA HIS A 113 5.23 -2.65 -1.85
C HIS A 113 4.60 -2.17 -3.15
N GLU A 114 4.43 -3.06 -4.13
CA GLU A 114 3.90 -2.72 -5.45
C GLU A 114 2.50 -2.11 -5.36
N TYR A 115 1.56 -2.77 -4.66
CA TYR A 115 0.19 -2.27 -4.53
C TYR A 115 0.10 -0.97 -3.73
N THR A 116 0.91 -0.82 -2.68
CA THR A 116 0.91 0.40 -1.88
C THR A 116 1.50 1.57 -2.65
N ASN A 117 2.54 1.34 -3.45
CA ASN A 117 3.15 2.34 -4.35
C ASN A 117 2.17 2.81 -5.44
N TRP A 118 1.35 1.91 -6.00
CA TRP A 118 0.28 2.31 -6.92
C TRP A 118 -0.76 3.20 -6.23
N LEU A 119 -1.17 2.86 -5.00
CA LEU A 119 -2.11 3.68 -4.22
C LEU A 119 -1.51 5.05 -3.88
N GLU A 120 -0.25 5.14 -3.48
CA GLU A 120 0.47 6.39 -3.25
C GLU A 120 0.45 7.26 -4.51
N THR A 121 0.78 6.67 -5.67
CA THR A 121 0.76 7.37 -6.96
C THR A 121 -0.62 7.94 -7.29
N LEU A 122 -1.69 7.17 -7.04
CA LEU A 122 -3.06 7.62 -7.28
C LEU A 122 -3.47 8.73 -6.31
N ILE A 123 -3.11 8.63 -5.03
CA ILE A 123 -3.38 9.66 -4.03
C ILE A 123 -2.64 10.96 -4.37
N SER A 124 -1.40 10.87 -4.83
CA SER A 124 -0.63 12.03 -5.29
C SER A 124 -1.26 12.71 -6.51
N LYS A 125 -1.83 11.93 -7.45
CA LYS A 125 -2.61 12.48 -8.56
C LYS A 125 -3.90 13.16 -8.09
N ILE A 126 -4.64 12.56 -7.16
CA ILE A 126 -5.81 13.20 -6.55
C ILE A 126 -5.43 14.55 -5.94
N ARG A 127 -4.30 14.63 -5.25
CA ARG A 127 -3.78 15.90 -4.69
C ARG A 127 -3.54 16.95 -5.77
N ILE A 128 -2.94 16.56 -6.89
CA ILE A 128 -2.67 17.47 -8.01
C ILE A 128 -3.98 18.01 -8.59
N GLU A 129 -4.94 17.12 -8.86
CA GLU A 129 -6.24 17.52 -9.43
C GLU A 129 -7.03 18.43 -8.48
N VAL A 130 -7.06 18.13 -7.18
CA VAL A 130 -7.70 18.99 -6.18
C VAL A 130 -7.05 20.39 -6.15
N LYS A 131 -5.74 20.47 -6.29
CA LYS A 131 -5.03 21.76 -6.41
C LYS A 131 -5.43 22.54 -7.66
N LEU A 132 -5.55 21.87 -8.81
CA LEU A 132 -5.98 22.48 -10.06
C LEU A 132 -7.42 23.00 -9.95
N ILE A 133 -8.33 22.21 -9.37
CA ILE A 133 -9.72 22.65 -9.13
C ILE A 133 -9.74 23.88 -8.23
N LYS A 134 -9.04 23.83 -7.09
CA LYS A 134 -8.97 24.94 -6.13
C LYS A 134 -8.50 26.24 -6.78
N GLU A 135 -7.48 26.15 -7.62
CA GLU A 135 -6.97 27.31 -8.35
C GLU A 135 -7.97 27.82 -9.41
N ALA A 136 -8.65 26.92 -10.11
CA ALA A 136 -9.65 27.27 -11.11
C ALA A 136 -10.87 27.98 -10.52
N VAL A 137 -11.23 27.69 -9.26
CA VAL A 137 -12.44 28.24 -8.61
C VAL A 137 -12.15 29.30 -7.54
N LYS A 138 -10.91 29.74 -7.39
CA LYS A 138 -10.46 30.62 -6.28
C LYS A 138 -11.19 31.95 -6.18
N ASP A 139 -11.70 32.46 -7.29
CA ASP A 139 -12.44 33.73 -7.34
C ASP A 139 -13.91 33.58 -6.91
N VAL A 140 -14.42 32.32 -6.79
CA VAL A 140 -15.81 32.00 -6.44
C VAL A 140 -15.89 31.26 -5.11
N ILE A 141 -14.95 30.33 -4.86
CA ILE A 141 -14.96 29.49 -3.67
C ILE A 141 -13.76 29.85 -2.78
N HIS A 142 -14.06 30.18 -1.53
CA HIS A 142 -13.01 30.43 -0.53
C HIS A 142 -12.18 29.17 -0.27
N SER A 143 -10.85 29.30 -0.22
CA SER A 143 -9.91 28.19 -0.06
C SER A 143 -10.15 27.30 1.16
N ALA A 144 -10.78 27.80 2.23
CA ALA A 144 -11.12 27.05 3.43
C ALA A 144 -12.10 25.89 3.16
N VAL A 145 -12.90 25.95 2.08
CA VAL A 145 -13.81 24.86 1.69
C VAL A 145 -13.05 23.58 1.35
N PHE A 146 -11.82 23.71 0.84
CA PHE A 146 -10.94 22.59 0.49
C PHE A 146 -10.13 22.05 1.67
N ALA A 147 -10.07 22.74 2.80
CA ALA A 147 -9.13 22.43 3.89
C ALA A 147 -9.24 20.98 4.40
N THR A 148 -10.45 20.48 4.61
CA THR A 148 -10.66 19.09 5.07
C THR A 148 -10.21 18.07 4.00
N LEU A 149 -10.53 18.32 2.73
CA LEU A 149 -10.15 17.46 1.62
C LEU A 149 -8.62 17.40 1.49
N GLU A 150 -7.95 18.55 1.49
CA GLU A 150 -6.48 18.63 1.42
C GLU A 150 -5.80 17.93 2.59
N ASN A 151 -6.30 18.11 3.81
CA ASN A 151 -5.75 17.44 4.98
C ASN A 151 -5.90 15.92 4.93
N LEU A 152 -7.04 15.40 4.48
CA LEU A 152 -7.26 13.97 4.31
C LEU A 152 -6.33 13.37 3.25
N ILE A 153 -6.12 14.06 2.14
CA ILE A 153 -5.20 13.64 1.09
C ILE A 153 -3.77 13.61 1.64
N ASN A 154 -3.32 14.65 2.35
CA ASN A 154 -1.99 14.70 2.93
C ASN A 154 -1.75 13.56 3.94
N ILE A 155 -2.76 13.24 4.77
CA ILE A 155 -2.68 12.11 5.71
C ILE A 155 -2.57 10.78 4.95
N ALA A 156 -3.38 10.59 3.90
CA ALA A 156 -3.38 9.36 3.11
C ALA A 156 -2.05 9.18 2.35
N GLU A 157 -1.51 10.26 1.78
CA GLU A 157 -0.21 10.25 1.08
C GLU A 157 0.93 9.89 2.03
N TYR A 158 1.01 10.57 3.18
CA TYR A 158 2.02 10.28 4.21
C TYR A 158 1.94 8.83 4.72
N PHE A 159 0.71 8.35 4.95
CA PHE A 159 0.50 6.97 5.39
C PHE A 159 0.91 5.95 4.30
N ALA A 160 0.62 6.22 3.03
CA ALA A 160 1.05 5.38 1.92
C ALA A 160 2.57 5.35 1.79
N GLU A 161 3.23 6.52 1.80
CA GLU A 161 4.69 6.68 1.71
C GLU A 161 5.44 5.88 2.79
N ILE A 162 5.01 5.98 4.06
CA ILE A 162 5.63 5.23 5.16
C ILE A 162 5.52 3.72 4.91
N ASN A 163 4.37 3.23 4.45
CA ASN A 163 4.17 1.81 4.22
C ASN A 163 4.92 1.32 2.97
N VAL A 164 5.00 2.11 1.90
CA VAL A 164 5.86 1.82 0.72
C VAL A 164 7.30 1.61 1.17
N ASN A 165 7.85 2.55 1.95
CA ASN A 165 9.22 2.46 2.45
C ASN A 165 9.41 1.22 3.36
N THR A 166 8.46 0.95 4.24
CA THR A 166 8.52 -0.22 5.13
C THR A 166 8.54 -1.53 4.34
N PHE A 167 7.66 -1.66 3.35
CA PHE A 167 7.57 -2.87 2.52
C PHE A 167 8.80 -3.03 1.62
N SER A 168 9.37 -1.94 1.09
CA SER A 168 10.63 -1.98 0.33
C SER A 168 11.77 -2.53 1.16
N ILE A 169 11.97 -1.99 2.37
CA ILE A 169 13.04 -2.41 3.29
C ILE A 169 12.92 -3.90 3.65
N GLU A 170 11.70 -4.37 3.97
CA GLU A 170 11.49 -5.77 4.30
C GLU A 170 11.67 -6.68 3.08
N SER A 171 11.21 -6.27 1.89
CA SER A 171 11.42 -7.01 0.64
C SER A 171 12.92 -7.14 0.31
N GLU A 172 13.67 -6.05 0.33
CA GLU A 172 15.11 -6.03 0.05
C GLU A 172 15.90 -6.92 1.03
N LYS A 173 15.52 -6.91 2.30
CA LYS A 173 16.11 -7.77 3.33
C LYS A 173 15.94 -9.25 2.99
N TYR A 174 14.71 -9.67 2.67
CA TYR A 174 14.44 -11.09 2.36
C TYR A 174 14.98 -11.50 0.99
N GLU A 175 15.07 -10.58 0.03
CA GLU A 175 15.75 -10.82 -1.24
C GLU A 175 17.23 -11.11 -1.03
N ALA A 176 17.92 -10.30 -0.21
CA ALA A 176 19.32 -10.51 0.10
C ALA A 176 19.58 -11.85 0.83
N GLU A 177 18.72 -12.24 1.77
CA GLU A 177 18.80 -13.53 2.47
C GLU A 177 18.57 -14.72 1.51
N PHE A 178 17.64 -14.58 0.57
CA PHE A 178 17.35 -15.60 -0.43
C PHE A 178 18.51 -15.80 -1.41
N GLU A 179 19.14 -14.73 -1.86
CA GLU A 179 20.30 -14.81 -2.75
C GLU A 179 21.52 -15.45 -2.07
N VAL A 180 21.74 -15.16 -0.78
CA VAL A 180 22.79 -15.85 0.00
C VAL A 180 22.53 -17.34 0.09
N SER A 181 21.28 -17.75 0.29
CA SER A 181 20.92 -19.16 0.40
C SER A 181 21.05 -19.98 -0.89
N LYS A 182 20.97 -19.32 -2.05
CA LYS A 182 21.17 -19.97 -3.37
C LYS A 182 22.63 -20.18 -3.73
N ASN A 183 23.53 -19.36 -3.18
CA ASN A 183 24.93 -19.32 -3.55
C ASN A 183 25.86 -20.03 -2.53
N GLY A 184 25.31 -20.59 -1.44
CA GLY A 184 26.03 -21.35 -0.42
C GLY A 184 25.79 -22.85 -0.54
#